data_783b889d846748a64e03c4b11eecdd6a
#
_entry.id   783b889d846748a64e03c4b11eecdd6a
#
_cell.length_a   1.000
_cell.length_b   1.000
_cell.length_c   1.000
_cell.angle_alpha   90.00
_cell.angle_beta   90.00
_cell.angle_gamma   90.00
#
_symmetry.space_group_name_H-M   'P 1'
#
loop_
_entity.id
_entity.type
_entity.pdbx_description
1 polymer ?
#
loop_
_entity_poly.entity_id
_entity_poly.type
_entity_poly.pdbx_seq_one_letter_code
_entity_poly.pdbx_strand_id
1 'polypeptide(L)'
;RATGKLDFYGKFKALNVTGDAFVDNFTFDIGYLNTSFSVTDTVHMTPTSIYFNDASLRDRNGKLAKVKGILHHKNFKNLSYDIGISGLQNFLVYNMTEKLSPIYYGTIYGSGAATINGDLVKTNIDVNMSTGPNSKFTYVLTGNETASDYPFITFINRRALNFEKQKLQQDSINTPISTPVIEKKNHLLNINLQIDATPDITMQLVMDPATGDIIKANGTGAMRIEYNTLSDMKMYGTYTLEKGNYNFNLQDLITRDFAIRSGSSISFRGTPLNAELNIEAYYALTANLQDLDESFADDKELARTNVPVQTVLRLTTSRF
;
A
#
# COMPACT_ATOMS: atom_id res chain seq x y z
N ARG A 1 -7.99 27.53 -4.99
CA ARG A 1 -7.99 28.89 -5.53
C ARG A 1 -6.57 29.28 -5.92
N ALA A 2 -6.37 30.04 -7.03
CA ALA A 2 -5.06 30.57 -7.38
C ALA A 2 -5.18 32.09 -7.59
N THR A 3 -4.19 32.85 -7.10
CA THR A 3 -4.07 34.30 -7.27
C THR A 3 -2.61 34.64 -7.54
N GLY A 4 -2.35 35.53 -8.50
CA GLY A 4 -0.97 35.90 -8.81
C GLY A 4 -0.88 36.83 -10.01
N LYS A 5 0.35 37.13 -10.41
CA LYS A 5 0.66 37.90 -11.60
C LYS A 5 1.49 37.04 -12.54
N LEU A 6 0.97 36.77 -13.73
CA LEU A 6 1.62 36.01 -14.78
C LEU A 6 1.72 36.86 -16.03
N ASP A 7 2.91 36.93 -16.60
CA ASP A 7 3.21 37.63 -17.84
C ASP A 7 3.29 36.60 -18.98
N PHE A 8 2.52 36.84 -20.04
CA PHE A 8 2.44 35.97 -21.20
C PHE A 8 3.08 36.71 -22.41
N TYR A 9 4.03 36.05 -23.07
CA TYR A 9 4.72 36.63 -24.23
C TYR A 9 5.20 35.55 -25.19
N GLY A 10 5.49 35.95 -26.42
CA GLY A 10 5.92 35.06 -27.50
C GLY A 10 4.88 34.80 -28.55
N LYS A 11 5.12 33.83 -29.44
CA LYS A 11 4.21 33.42 -30.48
C LYS A 11 3.15 32.47 -29.94
N PHE A 12 1.93 32.47 -30.47
CA PHE A 12 0.82 31.62 -30.04
C PHE A 12 1.18 30.11 -29.97
N LYS A 13 2.07 29.64 -30.88
CA LYS A 13 2.55 28.22 -30.85
C LYS A 13 3.78 28.00 -29.95
N ALA A 14 4.35 29.06 -29.37
CA ALA A 14 5.54 29.05 -28.51
C ALA A 14 5.37 30.10 -27.42
N LEU A 15 4.28 29.97 -26.64
CA LEU A 15 3.93 30.87 -25.56
C LEU A 15 4.87 30.62 -24.34
N ASN A 16 5.45 31.70 -23.87
CA ASN A 16 6.19 31.72 -22.61
C ASN A 16 5.30 32.30 -21.53
N VAL A 17 5.43 31.78 -20.35
CA VAL A 17 4.75 32.27 -19.15
C VAL A 17 5.79 32.46 -18.06
N THR A 18 5.77 33.61 -17.42
CA THR A 18 6.66 33.93 -16.27
C THR A 18 5.83 34.61 -15.19
N GLY A 19 6.29 34.50 -13.94
CA GLY A 19 5.66 35.15 -12.81
C GLY A 19 5.33 34.18 -11.68
N ASP A 20 4.56 34.66 -10.73
CA ASP A 20 4.25 33.95 -9.49
C ASP A 20 2.74 33.82 -9.34
N ALA A 21 2.31 32.63 -8.90
CA ALA A 21 0.93 32.35 -8.58
C ALA A 21 0.84 31.66 -7.22
N PHE A 22 0.17 32.29 -6.27
CA PHE A 22 -0.17 31.66 -5.00
C PHE A 22 -1.34 30.69 -5.22
N VAL A 23 -1.10 29.43 -4.91
CA VAL A 23 -2.08 28.35 -4.98
C VAL A 23 -2.53 28.03 -3.56
N ASP A 24 -3.82 28.25 -3.30
CA ASP A 24 -4.43 27.99 -2.02
C ASP A 24 -5.25 26.71 -2.08
N ASN A 25 -4.86 25.74 -1.24
CA ASN A 25 -5.57 24.49 -1.02
C ASN A 25 -5.91 23.74 -2.34
N PHE A 26 -4.91 23.52 -3.18
CA PHE A 26 -5.06 22.66 -4.36
C PHE A 26 -5.14 21.20 -3.93
N THR A 27 -6.33 20.61 -4.06
CA THR A 27 -6.60 19.23 -3.66
C THR A 27 -6.49 18.28 -4.84
N PHE A 28 -5.85 17.13 -4.63
CA PHE A 28 -5.74 16.05 -5.60
C PHE A 28 -5.86 14.69 -4.91
N ASP A 29 -6.43 13.73 -5.64
CA ASP A 29 -6.66 12.37 -5.18
C ASP A 29 -5.65 11.43 -5.85
N ILE A 30 -5.08 10.51 -5.03
CA ILE A 30 -4.25 9.42 -5.54
C ILE A 30 -5.04 8.12 -5.39
N GLY A 31 -5.65 7.67 -6.48
CA GLY A 31 -6.61 6.55 -6.47
C GLY A 31 -6.02 5.23 -5.95
N TYR A 32 -4.77 4.91 -6.29
CA TYR A 32 -4.11 3.68 -5.85
C TYR A 32 -3.68 3.69 -4.37
N LEU A 33 -3.66 4.86 -3.73
CA LEU A 33 -3.48 5.00 -2.28
C LEU A 33 -4.82 5.19 -1.56
N ASN A 34 -5.86 5.51 -2.31
CA ASN A 34 -7.18 5.94 -1.83
C ASN A 34 -7.09 7.06 -0.78
N THR A 35 -6.22 8.03 -1.06
CA THR A 35 -5.99 9.21 -0.22
C THR A 35 -6.08 10.48 -1.04
N SER A 36 -6.42 11.57 -0.36
CA SER A 36 -6.44 12.93 -0.92
C SER A 36 -5.41 13.78 -0.20
N PHE A 37 -4.75 14.62 -0.95
CA PHE A 37 -3.79 15.59 -0.43
C PHE A 37 -4.13 16.99 -0.92
N SER A 38 -3.74 17.98 -0.16
CA SER A 38 -3.83 19.37 -0.60
C SER A 38 -2.49 20.08 -0.45
N VAL A 39 -2.22 20.97 -1.39
CA VAL A 39 -0.99 21.78 -1.44
C VAL A 39 -1.34 23.25 -1.41
N THR A 40 -0.58 24.00 -0.63
CA THR A 40 -0.67 25.45 -0.55
C THR A 40 0.73 26.03 -0.63
N ASP A 41 1.00 26.85 -1.64
CA ASP A 41 2.27 27.58 -1.84
C ASP A 41 2.19 28.60 -2.96
N THR A 42 3.26 29.41 -3.09
CA THR A 42 3.54 30.19 -4.27
C THR A 42 4.31 29.37 -5.29
N VAL A 43 3.72 29.20 -6.45
CA VAL A 43 4.31 28.51 -7.60
C VAL A 43 5.01 29.55 -8.47
N HIS A 44 6.28 29.33 -8.77
CA HIS A 44 7.10 30.20 -9.61
C HIS A 44 7.16 29.63 -11.03
N MET A 45 6.90 30.48 -12.02
CA MET A 45 6.91 30.08 -13.44
C MET A 45 8.01 30.81 -14.19
N THR A 46 8.77 30.04 -14.95
CA THR A 46 9.77 30.51 -15.93
C THR A 46 9.41 29.97 -17.32
N PRO A 47 10.05 30.43 -18.40
CA PRO A 47 9.77 29.92 -19.75
C PRO A 47 9.95 28.41 -19.93
N THR A 48 10.73 27.76 -19.04
CA THR A 48 11.13 26.35 -19.14
C THR A 48 10.82 25.52 -17.92
N SER A 49 10.36 26.15 -16.84
CA SER A 49 10.15 25.44 -15.56
C SER A 49 9.04 26.06 -14.74
N ILE A 50 8.37 25.21 -13.99
CA ILE A 50 7.44 25.56 -12.90
C ILE A 50 8.00 24.94 -11.63
N TYR A 51 8.21 25.73 -10.57
CA TYR A 51 8.81 25.21 -9.36
C TYR A 51 8.20 25.80 -8.08
N PHE A 52 8.35 25.07 -7.00
CA PHE A 52 7.98 25.45 -5.65
C PHE A 52 9.03 24.90 -4.68
N ASN A 53 9.36 25.68 -3.64
CA ASN A 53 10.54 25.40 -2.81
C ASN A 53 10.19 24.80 -1.45
N ASP A 54 9.02 25.13 -0.89
CA ASP A 54 8.67 24.73 0.48
C ASP A 54 7.16 24.64 0.67
N ALA A 55 6.47 24.09 -0.33
CA ALA A 55 5.03 23.95 -0.32
C ALA A 55 4.55 23.13 0.87
N SER A 56 3.47 23.57 1.50
CA SER A 56 2.80 22.82 2.54
C SER A 56 1.90 21.76 1.93
N LEU A 57 2.26 20.49 2.14
CA LEU A 57 1.42 19.33 1.79
C LEU A 57 0.60 18.95 3.02
N ARG A 58 -0.69 18.78 2.85
CA ARG A 58 -1.62 18.37 3.92
C ARG A 58 -2.32 17.08 3.52
N ASP A 59 -2.39 16.12 4.45
CA ASP A 59 -3.20 14.91 4.29
C ASP A 59 -4.68 15.16 4.67
N ARG A 60 -5.51 14.16 4.45
CA ARG A 60 -6.95 14.18 4.79
C ARG A 60 -7.21 14.46 6.27
N ASN A 61 -6.29 14.10 7.16
CA ASN A 61 -6.40 14.28 8.62
C ASN A 61 -5.81 15.61 9.09
N GLY A 62 -5.34 16.47 8.17
CA GLY A 62 -4.78 17.78 8.47
C GLY A 62 -3.31 17.76 8.88
N LYS A 63 -2.61 16.62 8.82
CA LYS A 63 -1.16 16.55 9.05
C LYS A 63 -0.42 17.29 7.94
N LEU A 64 0.68 17.91 8.29
CA LEU A 64 1.49 18.70 7.37
C LEU A 64 2.82 18.03 7.07
N ALA A 65 3.25 18.17 5.83
CA ALA A 65 4.57 17.82 5.34
C ALA A 65 5.08 18.94 4.42
N LYS A 66 6.33 18.86 4.00
CA LYS A 66 6.96 19.81 3.10
C LYS A 66 7.20 19.17 1.74
N VAL A 67 6.93 19.94 0.68
CA VAL A 67 7.18 19.53 -0.70
C VAL A 67 7.99 20.59 -1.40
N LYS A 68 9.05 20.17 -2.05
CA LYS A 68 9.77 20.98 -3.04
C LYS A 68 9.70 20.26 -4.39
N GLY A 69 9.66 21.01 -5.47
CA GLY A 69 9.59 20.38 -6.77
C GLY A 69 9.85 21.32 -7.91
N ILE A 70 10.29 20.73 -9.01
CA ILE A 70 10.47 21.39 -10.27
C ILE A 70 9.83 20.55 -11.38
N LEU A 71 9.06 21.21 -12.24
CA LEU A 71 8.51 20.64 -13.45
C LEU A 71 9.16 21.38 -14.62
N HIS A 72 9.99 20.68 -15.37
CA HIS A 72 10.58 21.20 -16.60
C HIS A 72 9.63 20.99 -17.76
N HIS A 73 9.62 21.97 -18.68
CA HIS A 73 8.83 21.89 -19.89
C HIS A 73 9.49 22.66 -21.04
N LYS A 74 9.10 22.30 -22.26
CA LYS A 74 9.40 23.10 -23.46
C LYS A 74 8.08 23.48 -24.10
N ASN A 75 7.66 24.75 -23.97
CA ASN A 75 6.34 25.22 -24.42
C ASN A 75 5.19 24.35 -23.88
N PHE A 76 5.22 23.99 -22.61
CA PHE A 76 4.27 23.09 -21.94
C PHE A 76 4.20 21.67 -22.54
N LYS A 77 5.27 21.25 -23.22
CA LYS A 77 5.45 19.90 -23.77
C LYS A 77 6.73 19.30 -23.18
N ASN A 78 6.95 18.00 -23.43
CA ASN A 78 8.13 17.27 -22.96
C ASN A 78 8.36 17.49 -21.44
N LEU A 79 7.31 17.21 -20.67
CA LEU A 79 7.30 17.40 -19.22
C LEU A 79 8.25 16.42 -18.57
N SER A 80 9.12 16.88 -17.67
CA SER A 80 9.85 16.08 -16.71
C SER A 80 9.80 16.75 -15.35
N TYR A 81 9.85 15.97 -14.29
CA TYR A 81 9.65 16.47 -12.94
C TYR A 81 10.57 15.79 -11.93
N ASP A 82 10.91 16.58 -10.91
CA ASP A 82 11.63 16.12 -9.72
C ASP A 82 10.95 16.74 -8.49
N ILE A 83 10.39 15.88 -7.64
CA ILE A 83 9.59 16.28 -6.48
C ILE A 83 10.12 15.54 -5.26
N GLY A 84 10.50 16.30 -4.23
CA GLY A 84 10.88 15.77 -2.93
C GLY A 84 9.82 16.10 -1.88
N ILE A 85 9.42 15.09 -1.11
CA ILE A 85 8.50 15.20 0.03
C ILE A 85 9.29 14.88 1.29
N SER A 86 9.20 15.73 2.31
CA SER A 86 9.94 15.58 3.56
C SER A 86 9.13 16.00 4.76
N GLY A 87 9.58 15.60 5.96
CA GLY A 87 8.91 15.97 7.19
C GLY A 87 7.54 15.30 7.39
N LEU A 88 7.31 14.14 6.75
CA LEU A 88 6.15 13.32 7.03
C LEU A 88 6.21 12.87 8.50
N GLN A 89 5.16 13.13 9.27
CA GLN A 89 5.04 12.71 10.67
C GLN A 89 3.63 12.17 10.92
N ASN A 90 3.53 10.86 11.07
CA ASN A 90 2.26 10.16 11.21
C ASN A 90 1.23 10.59 10.16
N PHE A 91 1.68 10.67 8.92
CA PHE A 91 0.97 11.18 7.77
C PHE A 91 0.18 10.05 7.12
N LEU A 92 -1.09 10.27 6.76
CA LEU A 92 -1.92 9.25 6.12
C LEU A 92 -1.42 9.01 4.68
N VAL A 93 -0.72 7.89 4.48
CA VAL A 93 -0.11 7.56 3.19
C VAL A 93 -0.88 6.52 2.38
N TYR A 94 -1.70 5.70 3.05
CA TYR A 94 -2.47 4.63 2.42
C TYR A 94 -3.78 4.41 3.18
N ASN A 95 -4.91 4.27 2.45
CA ASN A 95 -6.23 4.06 3.05
C ASN A 95 -7.14 3.25 2.13
N MET A 96 -6.67 2.07 1.75
CA MET A 96 -7.39 1.17 0.85
C MET A 96 -8.40 0.32 1.61
N THR A 97 -9.58 0.18 1.06
CA THR A 97 -10.61 -0.71 1.60
C THR A 97 -10.55 -2.08 0.92
N GLU A 98 -11.03 -3.11 1.59
CA GLU A 98 -11.15 -4.47 1.04
C GLU A 98 -11.93 -4.50 -0.27
N LYS A 99 -13.00 -3.71 -0.37
CA LYS A 99 -13.83 -3.60 -1.59
C LYS A 99 -13.06 -3.07 -2.80
N LEU A 100 -12.08 -2.18 -2.59
CA LEU A 100 -11.28 -1.59 -3.65
C LEU A 100 -10.05 -2.41 -3.99
N SER A 101 -9.50 -3.12 -3.03
CA SER A 101 -8.36 -4.02 -3.18
C SER A 101 -8.54 -5.22 -2.23
N PRO A 102 -9.08 -6.35 -2.72
CA PRO A 102 -9.37 -7.50 -1.85
C PRO A 102 -8.12 -8.24 -1.35
N ILE A 103 -6.96 -8.03 -2.00
CA ILE A 103 -5.70 -8.70 -1.63
C ILE A 103 -4.89 -7.87 -0.63
N TYR A 104 -4.85 -6.53 -0.83
CA TYR A 104 -4.07 -5.62 0.02
C TYR A 104 -4.93 -4.45 0.44
N TYR A 105 -5.24 -4.33 1.71
CA TYR A 105 -6.04 -3.22 2.22
C TYR A 105 -5.65 -2.81 3.63
N GLY A 106 -6.12 -1.64 4.04
CA GLY A 106 -5.86 -1.10 5.37
C GLY A 106 -5.64 0.39 5.36
N THR A 107 -5.23 0.89 6.50
CA THR A 107 -4.88 2.30 6.73
C THR A 107 -3.46 2.37 7.26
N ILE A 108 -2.58 3.11 6.58
CA ILE A 108 -1.18 3.25 6.99
C ILE A 108 -0.86 4.72 7.17
N TYR A 109 -0.30 5.01 8.32
CA TYR A 109 0.35 6.26 8.65
C TYR A 109 1.85 6.09 8.57
N GLY A 110 2.55 7.07 8.02
CA GLY A 110 4.00 7.00 7.84
C GLY A 110 4.72 8.25 8.31
N SER A 111 5.96 8.07 8.74
CA SER A 111 6.89 9.14 9.06
C SER A 111 8.17 8.94 8.27
N GLY A 112 8.62 9.98 7.51
CA GLY A 112 9.78 9.83 6.65
C GLY A 112 9.81 10.81 5.49
N ALA A 113 10.24 10.32 4.33
CA ALA A 113 10.40 11.10 3.11
C ALA A 113 10.12 10.28 1.85
N ALA A 114 9.84 10.98 0.75
CA ALA A 114 9.66 10.37 -0.56
C ALA A 114 10.24 11.26 -1.66
N THR A 115 10.68 10.67 -2.76
CA THR A 115 11.05 11.36 -3.98
C THR A 115 10.29 10.80 -5.17
N ILE A 116 9.87 11.67 -6.07
CA ILE A 116 9.14 11.30 -7.28
C ILE A 116 9.82 12.03 -8.44
N ASN A 117 10.41 11.28 -9.35
CA ASN A 117 11.06 11.86 -10.52
C ASN A 117 10.67 11.11 -11.80
N GLY A 118 10.68 11.81 -12.91
CA GLY A 118 10.33 11.19 -14.17
C GLY A 118 9.88 12.14 -15.25
N ASP A 119 9.21 11.55 -16.24
CA ASP A 119 8.64 12.23 -17.39
C ASP A 119 7.28 11.59 -17.80
N LEU A 120 6.80 11.89 -19.01
CA LEU A 120 5.54 11.34 -19.54
C LEU A 120 5.62 9.83 -19.90
N VAL A 121 6.82 9.25 -19.89
CA VAL A 121 7.06 7.84 -20.26
C VAL A 121 7.37 6.99 -19.03
N LYS A 122 8.14 7.57 -18.09
CA LYS A 122 8.63 6.85 -16.91
C LYS A 122 8.51 7.69 -15.66
N THR A 123 8.04 7.09 -14.57
CA THR A 123 8.06 7.65 -13.21
C THR A 123 8.81 6.71 -12.28
N ASN A 124 9.70 7.26 -11.47
CA ASN A 124 10.32 6.57 -10.35
C ASN A 124 9.82 7.19 -9.04
N ILE A 125 9.47 6.36 -8.11
CA ILE A 125 9.02 6.74 -6.76
C ILE A 125 9.90 5.98 -5.76
N ASP A 126 10.65 6.71 -4.97
CA ASP A 126 11.46 6.17 -3.89
C ASP A 126 10.91 6.68 -2.56
N VAL A 127 10.60 5.78 -1.65
CA VAL A 127 10.01 6.09 -0.35
C VAL A 127 10.86 5.46 0.74
N ASN A 128 11.18 6.23 1.76
CA ASN A 128 11.81 5.76 2.98
C ASN A 128 10.97 6.25 4.16
N MET A 129 10.34 5.32 4.88
CA MET A 129 9.44 5.64 5.97
C MET A 129 9.42 4.59 7.06
N SER A 130 9.06 5.01 8.28
CA SER A 130 8.61 4.14 9.36
C SER A 130 7.09 4.19 9.48
N THR A 131 6.48 3.07 9.89
CA THR A 131 5.04 3.02 10.13
C THR A 131 4.68 3.76 11.42
N GLY A 132 3.56 4.45 11.41
CA GLY A 132 3.04 5.21 12.56
C GLY A 132 1.95 4.47 13.33
N PRO A 133 1.60 4.98 14.52
CA PRO A 133 0.52 4.45 15.35
C PRO A 133 -0.83 4.47 14.62
N ASN A 134 -1.69 3.52 15.01
CA ASN A 134 -2.99 3.26 14.40
C ASN A 134 -2.93 2.74 12.95
N SER A 135 -1.76 2.35 12.48
CA SER A 135 -1.63 1.68 11.19
C SER A 135 -2.13 0.25 11.27
N LYS A 136 -2.86 -0.16 10.24
CA LYS A 136 -3.35 -1.52 10.05
C LYS A 136 -3.18 -1.90 8.59
N PHE A 137 -2.57 -3.03 8.33
CA PHE A 137 -2.41 -3.57 6.99
C PHE A 137 -2.85 -5.01 6.94
N THR A 138 -3.67 -5.35 5.96
CA THR A 138 -4.15 -6.71 5.72
C THR A 138 -3.63 -7.21 4.38
N TYR A 139 -3.06 -8.40 4.40
CA TYR A 139 -2.67 -9.15 3.21
C TYR A 139 -3.45 -10.47 3.17
N VAL A 140 -4.07 -10.77 2.04
CA VAL A 140 -4.88 -11.98 1.83
C VAL A 140 -4.10 -12.94 0.94
N LEU A 141 -3.79 -14.14 1.45
CA LEU A 141 -3.17 -15.20 0.67
C LEU A 141 -4.24 -15.90 -0.17
N THR A 142 -4.27 -15.60 -1.46
CA THR A 142 -5.17 -16.28 -2.41
C THR A 142 -4.39 -17.39 -3.11
N GLY A 143 -4.83 -18.62 -2.92
CA GLY A 143 -4.05 -19.82 -3.32
C GLY A 143 -3.88 -20.06 -4.83
N ASN A 144 -4.58 -19.35 -5.73
CA ASN A 144 -4.51 -19.58 -7.19
C ASN A 144 -4.70 -18.35 -8.07
N GLU A 145 -4.86 -17.16 -7.51
CA GLU A 145 -4.95 -15.94 -8.29
C GLU A 145 -3.61 -15.20 -8.19
N THR A 146 -2.90 -15.11 -9.30
CA THR A 146 -1.67 -14.33 -9.35
C THR A 146 -2.02 -12.86 -9.15
N ALA A 147 -1.24 -12.13 -8.34
CA ALA A 147 -1.39 -10.68 -8.12
C ALA A 147 -1.37 -9.88 -9.44
N SER A 148 -0.98 -10.51 -10.56
CA SER A 148 -1.05 -9.98 -11.93
C SER A 148 -2.48 -9.83 -12.47
N ASP A 149 -3.47 -10.57 -11.93
CA ASP A 149 -4.86 -10.47 -12.38
C ASP A 149 -5.58 -9.23 -11.82
N TYR A 150 -4.98 -8.59 -10.82
CA TYR A 150 -5.42 -7.31 -10.29
C TYR A 150 -4.40 -6.22 -10.64
N PRO A 151 -4.57 -5.49 -11.75
CA PRO A 151 -3.66 -4.41 -12.10
C PRO A 151 -3.68 -3.35 -10.99
N PHE A 152 -2.60 -3.25 -10.23
CA PHE A 152 -2.41 -2.31 -9.12
C PHE A 152 -2.66 -0.86 -9.52
N ILE A 153 -2.50 -0.54 -10.81
CA ILE A 153 -2.65 0.81 -11.33
C ILE A 153 -3.34 0.74 -12.69
N THR A 154 -4.61 1.16 -12.71
CA THR A 154 -5.31 1.44 -13.96
C THR A 154 -5.35 2.95 -14.15
N PHE A 155 -4.56 3.45 -15.09
CA PHE A 155 -4.63 4.86 -15.48
C PHE A 155 -5.93 5.11 -16.27
N ILE A 156 -6.93 5.69 -15.60
CA ILE A 156 -8.19 6.07 -16.24
C ILE A 156 -8.05 7.51 -16.75
N ASN A 157 -7.96 7.67 -18.05
CA ASN A 157 -8.06 8.98 -18.66
C ASN A 157 -9.52 9.46 -18.61
N ARG A 158 -9.88 10.22 -17.57
CA ARG A 158 -11.26 10.74 -17.39
C ARG A 158 -11.75 11.61 -18.56
N ARG A 159 -10.85 12.23 -19.34
CA ARG A 159 -11.24 12.96 -20.54
C ARG A 159 -11.74 12.02 -21.64
N ALA A 160 -11.11 10.86 -21.83
CA ALA A 160 -11.56 9.86 -22.80
C ALA A 160 -12.96 9.31 -22.45
N LEU A 161 -13.22 9.03 -21.17
CA LEU A 161 -14.53 8.54 -20.71
C LEU A 161 -15.67 9.55 -20.90
N ASN A 162 -15.39 10.84 -20.75
CA ASN A 162 -16.39 11.89 -21.00
C ASN A 162 -16.66 12.08 -22.50
N PHE A 163 -15.67 11.89 -23.35
CA PHE A 163 -15.87 11.89 -24.81
C PHE A 163 -16.67 10.68 -25.29
N GLU A 164 -16.47 9.49 -24.73
CA GLU A 164 -17.27 8.32 -25.06
C GLU A 164 -18.72 8.44 -24.60
N LYS A 165 -18.97 8.98 -23.40
CA LYS A 165 -20.36 9.24 -22.93
C LYS A 165 -21.09 10.28 -23.75
N GLN A 166 -20.40 11.29 -24.29
CA GLN A 166 -21.01 12.28 -25.18
C GLN A 166 -21.25 11.73 -26.60
N LYS A 167 -20.39 10.83 -27.09
CA LYS A 167 -20.58 10.16 -28.37
C LYS A 167 -21.74 9.16 -28.39
N LEU A 168 -21.98 8.45 -27.32
CA LEU A 168 -23.10 7.50 -27.19
C LEU A 168 -24.48 8.15 -27.17
N GLN A 169 -24.57 9.48 -27.03
CA GLN A 169 -25.83 10.21 -27.07
C GLN A 169 -26.13 10.86 -28.43
N GLN A 170 -25.24 10.82 -29.42
CA GLN A 170 -25.40 11.55 -30.68
C GLN A 170 -25.37 10.72 -31.96
N ASP A 171 -25.04 9.44 -31.97
CA ASP A 171 -24.91 8.71 -33.24
C ASP A 171 -25.82 7.46 -33.31
N SER A 172 -27.05 7.73 -33.82
CA SER A 172 -27.84 6.74 -34.57
C SER A 172 -27.66 7.02 -36.07
N ILE A 173 -26.50 6.77 -36.67
CA ILE A 173 -26.36 6.61 -38.12
C ILE A 173 -25.08 5.83 -38.45
N ASN A 174 -25.24 4.75 -39.20
CA ASN A 174 -24.23 3.81 -39.70
C ASN A 174 -23.14 4.48 -40.56
N THR A 175 -21.89 4.32 -40.14
CA THR A 175 -20.73 4.22 -41.06
C THR A 175 -19.56 3.49 -40.33
N PRO A 176 -18.86 2.56 -40.99
CA PRO A 176 -17.72 1.89 -40.37
C PRO A 176 -16.51 2.83 -40.39
N ILE A 177 -16.29 3.52 -39.29
CA ILE A 177 -15.08 4.33 -39.10
C ILE A 177 -14.05 3.41 -38.45
N SER A 178 -12.96 3.14 -39.20
CA SER A 178 -11.74 2.57 -38.65
C SER A 178 -11.29 3.42 -37.47
N THR A 179 -11.48 2.90 -36.27
CA THR A 179 -10.96 3.51 -35.06
C THR A 179 -9.44 3.53 -35.17
N PRO A 180 -8.77 4.67 -35.00
CA PRO A 180 -7.33 4.68 -34.85
C PRO A 180 -7.01 3.92 -33.60
N VAL A 181 -6.25 2.82 -33.70
CA VAL A 181 -5.63 2.13 -32.58
C VAL A 181 -4.71 3.15 -31.92
N ILE A 182 -5.19 3.80 -30.88
CA ILE A 182 -4.34 4.60 -30.02
C ILE A 182 -3.46 3.57 -29.30
N GLU A 183 -2.22 3.39 -29.76
CA GLU A 183 -1.20 2.68 -29.02
C GLU A 183 -1.17 3.26 -27.60
N LYS A 184 -1.67 2.51 -26.64
CA LYS A 184 -1.46 2.82 -25.21
C LYS A 184 0.04 2.74 -25.00
N LYS A 185 0.75 3.87 -25.05
CA LYS A 185 2.11 3.94 -24.52
C LYS A 185 2.01 3.59 -23.05
N ASN A 186 2.40 2.38 -22.71
CA ASN A 186 2.44 1.92 -21.33
C ASN A 186 3.41 2.82 -20.57
N HIS A 187 2.88 3.64 -19.66
CA HIS A 187 3.71 4.44 -18.77
C HIS A 187 4.45 3.52 -17.81
N LEU A 188 5.77 3.62 -17.79
CA LEU A 188 6.60 2.82 -16.91
C LEU A 188 6.63 3.43 -15.50
N LEU A 189 6.13 2.71 -14.52
CA LEU A 189 6.19 3.11 -13.11
C LEU A 189 7.12 2.17 -12.36
N ASN A 190 8.11 2.74 -11.69
CA ASN A 190 8.99 2.04 -10.76
C ASN A 190 8.74 2.59 -9.36
N ILE A 191 8.51 1.74 -8.40
CA ILE A 191 8.31 2.10 -6.99
C ILE A 191 9.28 1.29 -6.14
N ASN A 192 10.06 1.97 -5.32
CA ASN A 192 10.92 1.37 -4.31
C ASN A 192 10.47 1.89 -2.94
N LEU A 193 10.00 1.00 -2.10
CA LEU A 193 9.60 1.34 -0.73
C LEU A 193 10.59 0.71 0.25
N GLN A 194 11.18 1.51 1.10
CA GLN A 194 11.91 1.08 2.28
C GLN A 194 11.06 1.43 3.49
N ILE A 195 10.59 0.41 4.19
CA ILE A 195 9.62 0.56 5.28
C ILE A 195 10.19 -0.08 6.54
N ASP A 196 10.38 0.73 7.57
CA ASP A 196 10.64 0.26 8.91
C ASP A 196 9.32 0.07 9.64
N ALA A 197 8.86 -1.17 9.72
CA ALA A 197 7.65 -1.52 10.46
C ALA A 197 7.93 -1.42 11.96
N THR A 198 7.13 -0.62 12.66
CA THR A 198 7.21 -0.43 14.11
C THR A 198 6.18 -1.32 14.81
N PRO A 199 6.31 -1.56 16.14
CA PRO A 199 5.32 -2.34 16.91
C PRO A 199 3.92 -1.73 16.93
N ASP A 200 3.78 -0.47 16.49
CA ASP A 200 2.51 0.25 16.47
C ASP A 200 1.59 -0.16 15.31
N ILE A 201 2.15 -0.81 14.27
CA ILE A 201 1.33 -1.34 13.18
C ILE A 201 0.72 -2.68 13.55
N THR A 202 -0.54 -2.87 13.22
CA THR A 202 -1.20 -4.18 13.23
C THR A 202 -1.17 -4.78 11.84
N MET A 203 -0.42 -5.87 11.68
CA MET A 203 -0.40 -6.68 10.47
C MET A 203 -1.44 -7.78 10.57
N GLN A 204 -2.21 -7.98 9.50
CA GLN A 204 -3.13 -9.09 9.36
C GLN A 204 -2.76 -9.91 8.13
N LEU A 205 -2.60 -11.20 8.30
CA LEU A 205 -2.43 -12.17 7.22
C LEU A 205 -3.64 -13.09 7.21
N VAL A 206 -4.47 -12.97 6.19
CA VAL A 206 -5.61 -13.86 5.95
C VAL A 206 -5.08 -15.07 5.20
N MET A 207 -5.02 -16.23 5.87
CA MET A 207 -4.48 -17.47 5.32
C MET A 207 -5.48 -18.13 4.37
N ASP A 208 -6.74 -18.13 4.76
CA ASP A 208 -7.84 -18.63 3.96
C ASP A 208 -9.09 -17.76 4.20
N PRO A 209 -9.53 -16.99 3.19
CA PRO A 209 -10.72 -16.16 3.31
C PRO A 209 -12.01 -16.97 3.51
N ALA A 210 -12.07 -18.23 3.03
CA ALA A 210 -13.28 -19.05 3.11
C ALA A 210 -13.48 -19.61 4.52
N THR A 211 -12.40 -20.00 5.20
CA THR A 211 -12.44 -20.53 6.57
C THR A 211 -12.31 -19.44 7.63
N GLY A 212 -11.79 -18.26 7.25
CA GLY A 212 -11.56 -17.16 8.18
C GLY A 212 -10.30 -17.31 9.02
N ASP A 213 -9.35 -18.13 8.58
CA ASP A 213 -8.04 -18.29 9.21
C ASP A 213 -7.22 -17.01 9.09
N ILE A 214 -6.97 -16.35 10.22
CA ILE A 214 -6.31 -15.04 10.26
C ILE A 214 -5.21 -15.00 11.33
N ILE A 215 -4.02 -14.62 10.91
CA ILE A 215 -2.95 -14.19 11.80
C ILE A 215 -3.03 -12.67 11.95
N LYS A 216 -3.14 -12.20 13.18
CA LYS A 216 -3.16 -10.79 13.54
C LYS A 216 -2.08 -10.51 14.56
N ALA A 217 -1.10 -9.71 14.18
CA ALA A 217 0.07 -9.48 15.04
C ALA A 217 0.63 -8.07 14.91
N ASN A 218 1.33 -7.66 15.96
CA ASN A 218 2.21 -6.50 15.98
C ASN A 218 3.66 -6.99 16.07
N GLY A 219 4.56 -6.24 15.48
CA GLY A 219 5.97 -6.63 15.43
C GLY A 219 6.82 -5.57 14.75
N THR A 220 8.07 -5.93 14.47
CA THR A 220 9.07 -5.05 13.87
C THR A 220 9.74 -5.70 12.67
N GLY A 221 10.21 -4.88 11.73
CA GLY A 221 10.98 -5.36 10.59
C GLY A 221 11.32 -4.27 9.59
N ALA A 222 12.50 -4.38 9.01
CA ALA A 222 12.90 -3.56 7.87
C ALA A 222 12.51 -4.30 6.58
N MET A 223 11.60 -3.69 5.82
CA MET A 223 11.02 -4.27 4.61
C MET A 223 11.40 -3.43 3.40
N ARG A 224 11.75 -4.08 2.29
CA ARG A 224 11.93 -3.45 0.99
C ARG A 224 10.92 -4.04 0.01
N ILE A 225 10.15 -3.16 -0.63
CA ILE A 225 9.15 -3.53 -1.63
C ILE A 225 9.51 -2.86 -2.95
N GLU A 226 9.61 -3.64 -4.00
CA GLU A 226 9.89 -3.18 -5.35
C GLU A 226 8.69 -3.50 -6.25
N TYR A 227 8.20 -2.51 -6.95
CA TYR A 227 7.15 -2.67 -7.94
C TYR A 227 7.56 -2.00 -9.26
N ASN A 228 7.26 -2.69 -10.35
CA ASN A 228 7.46 -2.18 -11.69
C ASN A 228 6.28 -2.61 -12.55
N THR A 229 5.79 -1.72 -13.44
CA THR A 229 4.65 -2.04 -14.32
C THR A 229 4.92 -3.17 -15.33
N LEU A 230 6.17 -3.60 -15.51
CA LEU A 230 6.56 -4.69 -16.41
C LEU A 230 6.91 -5.98 -15.66
N SER A 231 6.88 -6.00 -14.34
CA SER A 231 7.25 -7.18 -13.54
C SER A 231 6.39 -7.28 -12.29
N ASP A 232 6.32 -8.48 -11.72
CA ASP A 232 5.63 -8.72 -10.47
C ASP A 232 6.28 -7.97 -9.31
N MET A 233 5.47 -7.64 -8.30
CA MET A 233 5.94 -7.05 -7.05
C MET A 233 6.90 -8.00 -6.34
N LYS A 234 7.99 -7.45 -5.82
CA LYS A 234 8.96 -8.16 -4.99
C LYS A 234 9.03 -7.55 -3.60
N MET A 235 9.14 -8.41 -2.62
CA MET A 235 9.31 -8.04 -1.21
C MET A 235 10.54 -8.72 -0.63
N TYR A 236 11.27 -7.99 0.21
CA TYR A 236 12.46 -8.45 0.90
C TYR A 236 12.44 -7.97 2.34
N GLY A 237 12.98 -8.78 3.24
CA GLY A 237 13.09 -8.45 4.66
C GLY A 237 12.39 -9.45 5.54
N THR A 238 12.55 -9.30 6.84
CA THR A 238 11.93 -10.16 7.85
C THR A 238 11.09 -9.30 8.79
N TYR A 239 9.85 -9.71 8.98
CA TYR A 239 8.95 -9.13 9.97
C TYR A 239 8.89 -10.08 11.17
N THR A 240 9.37 -9.61 12.32
CA THR A 240 9.40 -10.36 13.57
C THR A 240 8.19 -9.99 14.41
N LEU A 241 7.41 -10.99 14.79
CA LEU A 241 6.19 -10.85 15.58
C LEU A 241 6.54 -10.75 17.07
N GLU A 242 6.02 -9.73 17.74
CA GLU A 242 6.20 -9.52 19.18
C GLU A 242 5.01 -10.05 19.97
N LYS A 243 3.81 -9.79 19.48
CA LYS A 243 2.55 -10.22 20.08
C LYS A 243 1.48 -10.37 18.99
N GLY A 244 0.57 -11.28 19.20
CA GLY A 244 -0.53 -11.47 18.28
C GLY A 244 -1.32 -12.73 18.56
N ASN A 245 -2.32 -12.94 17.73
CA ASN A 245 -3.19 -14.10 17.78
C ASN A 245 -3.33 -14.72 16.39
N TYR A 246 -3.38 -16.03 16.35
CA TYR A 246 -3.83 -16.80 15.20
C TYR A 246 -5.22 -17.34 15.48
N ASN A 247 -6.21 -16.82 14.79
CA ASN A 247 -7.57 -17.35 14.79
C ASN A 247 -7.60 -18.54 13.84
N PHE A 248 -7.54 -19.75 14.42
CA PHE A 248 -7.59 -21.00 13.68
C PHE A 248 -9.03 -21.48 13.57
N ASN A 249 -9.47 -21.75 12.36
CA ASN A 249 -10.80 -22.31 12.09
C ASN A 249 -10.70 -23.60 11.27
N LEU A 250 -11.12 -24.70 11.87
CA LEU A 250 -11.17 -25.98 11.19
C LEU A 250 -12.60 -26.25 10.69
N GLN A 251 -12.87 -25.93 9.41
CA GLN A 251 -14.12 -26.25 8.71
C GLN A 251 -15.39 -25.81 9.47
N ASP A 252 -15.34 -24.67 10.17
CA ASP A 252 -16.41 -24.15 11.02
C ASP A 252 -16.84 -25.06 12.20
N LEU A 253 -16.12 -26.15 12.44
CA LEU A 253 -16.37 -27.08 13.55
C LEU A 253 -15.63 -26.67 14.81
N ILE A 254 -14.41 -26.19 14.68
CA ILE A 254 -13.54 -25.81 15.80
C ILE A 254 -12.89 -24.46 15.48
N THR A 255 -13.22 -23.44 16.26
CA THR A 255 -12.53 -22.15 16.24
C THR A 255 -11.74 -21.98 17.53
N ARG A 256 -10.47 -21.68 17.45
CA ARG A 256 -9.59 -21.43 18.60
C ARG A 256 -8.63 -20.29 18.31
N ASP A 257 -8.46 -19.42 19.30
CA ASP A 257 -7.47 -18.35 19.27
C ASP A 257 -6.18 -18.81 19.91
N PHE A 258 -5.14 -18.98 19.10
CA PHE A 258 -3.80 -19.28 19.56
C PHE A 258 -3.01 -17.98 19.77
N ALA A 259 -2.38 -17.83 20.91
CA ALA A 259 -1.46 -16.73 21.17
C ALA A 259 -0.15 -16.97 20.41
N ILE A 260 0.31 -15.98 19.66
CA ILE A 260 1.58 -16.08 18.93
C ILE A 260 2.74 -15.88 19.89
N ARG A 261 3.73 -16.77 19.82
CA ARG A 261 4.95 -16.66 20.59
C ARG A 261 5.84 -15.57 20.02
N SER A 262 6.33 -14.67 20.89
CA SER A 262 7.28 -13.63 20.50
C SER A 262 8.54 -14.23 19.87
N GLY A 263 9.05 -13.58 18.82
CA GLY A 263 10.16 -14.09 18.02
C GLY A 263 9.75 -14.94 16.81
N SER A 264 8.46 -15.24 16.67
CA SER A 264 7.91 -15.76 15.40
C SER A 264 8.17 -14.78 14.28
N SER A 265 8.34 -15.26 13.04
CA SER A 265 8.72 -14.38 11.95
C SER A 265 8.14 -14.77 10.59
N ILE A 266 8.04 -13.77 9.73
CA ILE A 266 7.69 -13.90 8.30
C ILE A 266 8.81 -13.28 7.50
N SER A 267 9.46 -14.04 6.63
CA SER A 267 10.58 -13.58 5.82
C SER A 267 10.23 -13.59 4.34
N PHE A 268 10.50 -12.48 3.67
CA PHE A 268 10.27 -12.30 2.24
C PHE A 268 11.60 -12.26 1.50
N ARG A 269 11.69 -12.98 0.37
CA ARG A 269 12.90 -13.09 -0.47
C ARG A 269 12.60 -12.96 -1.97
N GLY A 270 11.68 -12.12 -2.34
CA GLY A 270 11.22 -11.87 -3.71
C GLY A 270 9.70 -11.92 -3.80
N THR A 271 9.12 -12.91 -4.45
CA THR A 271 7.66 -13.02 -4.62
C THR A 271 6.96 -13.15 -3.26
N PRO A 272 5.99 -12.27 -2.94
CA PRO A 272 5.33 -12.26 -1.62
C PRO A 272 4.63 -13.58 -1.26
N LEU A 273 4.11 -14.31 -2.27
CA LEU A 273 3.46 -15.61 -2.07
C LEU A 273 4.43 -16.70 -1.58
N ASN A 274 5.73 -16.52 -1.78
CA ASN A 274 6.77 -17.45 -1.34
C ASN A 274 7.40 -17.00 -0.02
N ALA A 275 6.63 -16.35 0.86
CA ALA A 275 7.11 -15.95 2.16
C ALA A 275 7.45 -17.17 3.02
N GLU A 276 8.59 -17.12 3.70
CA GLU A 276 8.99 -18.12 4.68
C GLU A 276 8.33 -17.81 6.02
N LEU A 277 7.46 -18.70 6.48
CA LEU A 277 6.80 -18.60 7.78
C LEU A 277 7.59 -19.41 8.82
N ASN A 278 7.85 -18.82 9.96
CA ASN A 278 8.36 -19.47 11.15
C ASN A 278 7.55 -18.95 12.34
N ILE A 279 6.33 -19.46 12.48
CA ILE A 279 5.37 -18.99 13.47
C ILE A 279 5.08 -20.11 14.45
N GLU A 280 5.27 -19.83 15.72
CA GLU A 280 4.85 -20.71 16.81
C GLU A 280 3.69 -20.02 17.55
N ALA A 281 2.58 -20.72 17.65
CA ALA A 281 1.40 -20.27 18.37
C ALA A 281 0.97 -21.33 19.39
N TYR A 282 0.39 -20.91 20.49
CA TYR A 282 -0.03 -21.82 21.55
C TYR A 282 -1.42 -21.47 22.08
N TYR A 283 -2.13 -22.52 22.48
CA TYR A 283 -3.40 -22.42 23.18
C TYR A 283 -3.22 -23.05 24.56
N ALA A 284 -3.42 -22.26 25.61
CA ALA A 284 -3.29 -22.71 26.99
C ALA A 284 -4.66 -23.14 27.53
N LEU A 285 -4.71 -24.32 28.14
CA LEU A 285 -5.90 -24.84 28.80
C LEU A 285 -5.51 -25.58 30.06
N THR A 286 -6.48 -25.85 30.91
CA THR A 286 -6.34 -26.77 32.04
C THR A 286 -7.01 -28.08 31.66
N ALA A 287 -6.27 -29.18 31.71
CA ALA A 287 -6.76 -30.50 31.40
C ALA A 287 -6.62 -31.40 32.64
N ASN A 288 -7.49 -32.39 32.75
CA ASN A 288 -7.36 -33.43 33.76
C ASN A 288 -6.26 -34.42 33.33
N LEU A 289 -5.46 -34.91 34.23
CA LEU A 289 -4.40 -35.86 33.90
C LEU A 289 -4.93 -37.14 33.25
N GLN A 290 -6.08 -37.61 33.65
CA GLN A 290 -6.74 -38.78 33.06
C GLN A 290 -7.10 -38.55 31.57
N ASP A 291 -7.46 -37.32 31.18
CA ASP A 291 -7.77 -36.98 29.80
C ASP A 291 -6.53 -36.93 28.92
N LEU A 292 -5.34 -36.78 29.52
CA LEU A 292 -4.07 -36.74 28.81
C LEU A 292 -3.45 -38.13 28.60
N ASP A 293 -3.61 -39.04 29.60
CA ASP A 293 -3.11 -40.40 29.51
C ASP A 293 -3.95 -41.31 30.43
N GLU A 294 -4.52 -42.36 29.85
CA GLU A 294 -5.39 -43.34 30.53
C GLU A 294 -4.67 -44.05 31.69
N SER A 295 -3.35 -44.13 31.71
CA SER A 295 -2.58 -44.74 32.80
C SER A 295 -2.78 -44.04 34.14
N PHE A 296 -3.17 -42.76 34.13
CA PHE A 296 -3.51 -42.01 35.35
C PHE A 296 -4.90 -42.35 35.91
N ALA A 297 -5.72 -43.12 35.22
CA ALA A 297 -7.07 -43.48 35.65
C ALA A 297 -7.03 -44.45 36.88
N ASP A 298 -5.98 -45.24 37.01
CA ASP A 298 -5.82 -46.23 38.09
C ASP A 298 -5.52 -45.57 39.44
N ASP A 299 -5.01 -44.36 39.46
CA ASP A 299 -4.75 -43.58 40.69
C ASP A 299 -5.80 -42.48 40.86
N LYS A 300 -6.63 -42.63 41.89
CA LYS A 300 -7.78 -41.73 42.14
C LYS A 300 -7.35 -40.29 42.47
N GLU A 301 -6.15 -40.03 42.96
CA GLU A 301 -5.66 -38.68 43.22
C GLU A 301 -5.15 -38.06 41.93
N LEU A 302 -4.38 -38.78 41.15
CA LEU A 302 -3.87 -38.33 39.84
C LEU A 302 -5.00 -38.13 38.84
N ALA A 303 -5.98 -39.04 38.80
CA ALA A 303 -7.14 -38.95 37.91
C ALA A 303 -8.00 -37.69 38.13
N ARG A 304 -7.92 -37.05 39.30
CA ARG A 304 -8.64 -35.81 39.62
C ARG A 304 -7.77 -34.56 39.56
N THR A 305 -6.49 -34.73 39.30
CA THR A 305 -5.55 -33.61 39.26
C THR A 305 -5.64 -32.88 37.94
N ASN A 306 -5.86 -31.57 38.02
CA ASN A 306 -5.87 -30.69 36.84
C ASN A 306 -4.48 -30.04 36.69
N VAL A 307 -3.96 -30.07 35.49
CA VAL A 307 -2.67 -29.48 35.13
C VAL A 307 -2.80 -28.47 33.98
N PRO A 308 -1.99 -27.41 34.01
CA PRO A 308 -1.92 -26.49 32.87
C PRO A 308 -1.23 -27.18 31.70
N VAL A 309 -1.89 -27.15 30.53
CA VAL A 309 -1.40 -27.74 29.27
C VAL A 309 -1.33 -26.70 28.21
N GLN A 310 -0.37 -26.75 27.31
CA GLN A 310 -0.28 -25.93 26.12
C GLN A 310 -0.28 -26.80 24.88
N THR A 311 -1.26 -26.55 24.01
CA THR A 311 -1.23 -27.08 22.65
C THR A 311 -0.43 -26.11 21.81
N VAL A 312 0.63 -26.60 21.16
CA VAL A 312 1.53 -25.78 20.32
C VAL A 312 1.30 -26.09 18.85
N LEU A 313 1.07 -25.03 18.08
CA LEU A 313 0.93 -25.08 16.64
C LEU A 313 2.16 -24.42 16.01
N ARG A 314 2.81 -25.10 15.06
CA ARG A 314 3.94 -24.56 14.30
C ARG A 314 3.56 -24.44 12.86
N LEU A 315 3.59 -23.20 12.34
CA LEU A 315 3.40 -22.89 10.94
C LEU A 315 4.77 -22.64 10.31
N THR A 316 5.20 -23.56 9.48
CA THR A 316 6.47 -23.46 8.75
C THR A 316 6.21 -23.67 7.27
N THR A 317 6.85 -22.87 6.43
CA THR A 317 6.87 -23.12 4.99
C THR A 317 7.91 -24.19 4.71
N SER A 318 7.51 -25.39 4.29
CA SER A 318 8.46 -26.37 3.76
C SER A 318 8.92 -25.87 2.38
N ARG A 319 10.23 -25.78 2.16
CA ARG A 319 10.77 -25.63 0.82
C ARG A 319 10.55 -26.98 0.10
N PHE A 320 9.75 -26.95 -0.94
CA PHE A 320 9.73 -28.00 -1.96
C PHE A 320 10.63 -27.61 -3.11
#